data_8f45474d39c093bdd144c50289e98b9b
#
_entry.id   8f45474d39c093bdd144c50289e98b9b
#
_cell.length_a   1.000
_cell.length_b   1.000
_cell.length_c   1.000
_cell.angle_alpha   90.00
_cell.angle_beta   90.00
_cell.angle_gamma   90.00
#
_symmetry.space_group_name_H-M   'P 1'
#
loop_
_entity.id
_entity.type
_entity.pdbx_description
1 polymer ?
#
loop_
_entity_poly.entity_id
_entity_poly.type
_entity_poly.pdbx_seq_one_letter_code
_entity_poly.pdbx_strand_id
1 'polypeptide(L)'
;MTPYYQEGGQTIYNGDCLDVMKTFPDKSFDLVLTDPPYGVEFGYDSIEDTKEELKILVERFMPEALRVGKRVLVTCGNGNQHLYPEPTWTLAWVITAGAGQNKWGFTSWQPILAYGKDPYRENNMGARPDIIVKNETSKDYGHPCSKPIEFWKELTARGSVLESDTILDPFMGSGTTLVAAKQLNRNAVGIEISEDYCNLAKQRLAQNILL
;
A
#
# COMPACT_ATOMS: atom_id res chain seq x y z
N MET A 1 14.81 -8.56 -14.16
CA MET A 1 14.83 -7.07 -14.30
C MET A 1 15.85 -6.51 -13.32
N THR A 2 16.58 -5.46 -13.66
CA THR A 2 17.55 -4.82 -12.75
C THR A 2 16.82 -3.82 -11.85
N PRO A 3 17.03 -3.86 -10.51
CA PRO A 3 16.46 -2.86 -9.63
C PRO A 3 16.99 -1.45 -9.93
N TYR A 4 16.13 -0.44 -9.76
CA TYR A 4 16.50 0.98 -9.77
C TYR A 4 17.31 1.35 -8.50
N TYR A 5 16.96 0.73 -7.38
CA TYR A 5 17.65 0.88 -6.10
C TYR A 5 17.54 -0.41 -5.29
N GLN A 6 18.62 -0.76 -4.57
CA GLN A 6 18.62 -1.90 -3.65
C GLN A 6 19.62 -1.68 -2.52
N GLU A 7 19.11 -1.51 -1.29
CA GLU A 7 19.95 -1.34 -0.10
C GLU A 7 19.14 -1.65 1.18
N GLY A 8 19.77 -2.23 2.19
CA GLY A 8 19.20 -2.42 3.52
C GLY A 8 17.88 -3.19 3.55
N GLY A 9 17.71 -4.17 2.66
CA GLY A 9 16.46 -4.95 2.56
C GLY A 9 15.34 -4.24 1.77
N GLN A 10 15.60 -3.03 1.24
CA GLN A 10 14.62 -2.28 0.44
C GLN A 10 15.02 -2.31 -1.03
N THR A 11 14.07 -2.61 -1.91
CA THR A 11 14.30 -2.69 -3.35
C THR A 11 13.25 -1.86 -4.09
N ILE A 12 13.67 -1.07 -5.07
CA ILE A 12 12.78 -0.29 -5.94
C ILE A 12 12.96 -0.75 -7.38
N TYR A 13 11.85 -0.98 -8.07
CA TYR A 13 11.80 -1.16 -9.51
C TYR A 13 11.10 0.04 -10.15
N ASN A 14 11.74 0.67 -11.15
CA ASN A 14 11.08 1.67 -11.97
C ASN A 14 10.47 0.98 -13.20
N GLY A 15 9.13 1.03 -13.31
CA GLY A 15 8.40 0.40 -14.41
C GLY A 15 6.93 0.16 -14.12
N ASP A 16 6.23 -0.42 -15.10
CA ASP A 16 4.83 -0.84 -14.95
C ASP A 16 4.73 -2.00 -13.95
N CYS A 17 3.86 -1.86 -12.96
CA CYS A 17 3.69 -2.86 -11.91
C CYS A 17 3.25 -4.22 -12.45
N LEU A 18 2.45 -4.26 -13.52
CA LEU A 18 2.00 -5.52 -14.13
C LEU A 18 3.16 -6.28 -14.78
N ASP A 19 4.07 -5.56 -15.44
CA ASP A 19 5.22 -6.20 -16.08
C ASP A 19 6.25 -6.66 -15.05
N VAL A 20 6.47 -5.88 -14.00
CA VAL A 20 7.37 -6.27 -12.92
C VAL A 20 6.80 -7.44 -12.12
N MET A 21 5.52 -7.40 -11.71
CA MET A 21 4.90 -8.48 -10.92
C MET A 21 4.92 -9.82 -11.65
N LYS A 22 4.77 -9.86 -12.98
CA LYS A 22 4.89 -11.10 -13.78
C LYS A 22 6.21 -11.82 -13.60
N THR A 23 7.28 -11.10 -13.22
CA THR A 23 8.60 -11.70 -13.00
C THR A 23 8.74 -12.39 -11.64
N PHE A 24 7.81 -12.14 -10.70
CA PHE A 24 7.83 -12.72 -9.37
C PHE A 24 7.11 -14.07 -9.32
N PRO A 25 7.64 -15.06 -8.58
CA PRO A 25 6.96 -16.31 -8.33
C PRO A 25 5.66 -16.13 -7.54
N ASP A 26 4.77 -17.12 -7.65
CA ASP A 26 3.56 -17.18 -6.83
C ASP A 26 3.92 -17.20 -5.34
N LYS A 27 3.15 -16.45 -4.54
CA LYS A 27 3.31 -16.38 -3.07
C LYS A 27 4.70 -16.01 -2.59
N SER A 28 5.46 -15.27 -3.41
CA SER A 28 6.82 -14.81 -3.07
C SER A 28 6.86 -13.69 -2.03
N PHE A 29 5.73 -13.02 -1.78
CA PHE A 29 5.62 -11.99 -0.76
C PHE A 29 4.65 -12.41 0.36
N ASP A 30 5.01 -12.12 1.61
CA ASP A 30 4.15 -12.38 2.75
C ASP A 30 2.97 -11.40 2.80
N LEU A 31 3.20 -10.17 2.34
CA LEU A 31 2.18 -9.12 2.25
C LEU A 31 2.33 -8.33 0.96
N VAL A 32 1.24 -8.13 0.24
CA VAL A 32 1.09 -7.00 -0.69
C VAL A 32 0.32 -5.92 0.04
N LEU A 33 0.93 -4.74 0.21
CA LEU A 33 0.32 -3.59 0.87
C LEU A 33 0.38 -2.39 -0.08
N THR A 34 -0.77 -1.86 -0.48
CA THR A 34 -0.78 -0.87 -1.55
C THR A 34 -1.95 0.10 -1.49
N ASP A 35 -1.74 1.27 -2.10
CA ASP A 35 -2.68 2.38 -2.24
C ASP A 35 -2.77 2.80 -3.71
N PRO A 36 -3.51 2.08 -4.55
CA PRO A 36 -3.64 2.42 -5.96
C PRO A 36 -4.43 3.73 -6.17
N PRO A 37 -4.39 4.34 -7.37
CA PRO A 37 -5.26 5.47 -7.74
C PRO A 37 -6.74 5.19 -7.42
N TYR A 38 -7.52 6.26 -7.12
CA TYR A 38 -8.91 6.12 -6.66
C TYR A 38 -9.96 6.50 -7.70
N GLY A 39 -9.57 6.92 -8.89
CA GLY A 39 -10.51 7.38 -9.92
C GLY A 39 -11.25 8.67 -9.49
N VAL A 40 -10.51 9.63 -8.97
CA VAL A 40 -11.05 10.92 -8.47
C VAL A 40 -10.60 12.12 -9.30
N GLU A 41 -10.15 11.88 -10.54
CA GLU A 41 -9.63 12.88 -11.46
C GLU A 41 -8.45 13.68 -10.88
N PHE A 42 -7.66 13.00 -10.07
CA PHE A 42 -6.43 13.58 -9.54
C PHE A 42 -5.39 13.61 -10.67
N GLY A 43 -4.78 14.77 -10.93
CA GLY A 43 -3.81 14.96 -12.02
C GLY A 43 -2.49 14.22 -11.74
N TYR A 44 -2.44 12.93 -12.03
CA TYR A 44 -1.19 12.19 -12.15
C TYR A 44 -0.61 12.42 -13.55
N ASP A 45 0.69 12.67 -13.67
CA ASP A 45 1.37 12.92 -14.94
C ASP A 45 1.27 11.77 -15.96
N SER A 46 0.89 10.57 -15.51
CA SER A 46 0.96 9.34 -16.31
C SER A 46 -0.36 8.60 -16.51
N ILE A 47 -1.46 8.98 -15.84
CA ILE A 47 -2.73 8.24 -15.88
C ILE A 47 -3.90 9.22 -15.73
N GLU A 48 -4.93 9.08 -16.58
CA GLU A 48 -6.23 9.67 -16.34
C GLU A 48 -6.89 8.93 -15.16
N ASP A 49 -7.00 9.61 -14.02
CA ASP A 49 -7.55 9.02 -12.78
C ASP A 49 -9.09 9.04 -12.80
N THR A 50 -9.69 8.31 -13.76
CA THR A 50 -11.14 8.15 -13.89
C THR A 50 -11.63 6.85 -13.25
N LYS A 51 -12.94 6.74 -13.01
CA LYS A 51 -13.56 5.50 -12.49
C LYS A 51 -13.41 4.32 -13.43
N GLU A 52 -13.48 4.59 -14.73
CA GLU A 52 -13.34 3.60 -15.79
C GLU A 52 -11.91 3.07 -15.82
N GLU A 53 -10.91 3.95 -15.76
CA GLU A 53 -9.50 3.56 -15.69
C GLU A 53 -9.18 2.81 -14.40
N LEU A 54 -9.73 3.26 -13.26
CA LEU A 54 -9.60 2.52 -12.00
C LEU A 54 -10.14 1.08 -12.12
N LYS A 55 -11.31 0.89 -12.74
CA LYS A 55 -11.89 -0.43 -12.93
C LYS A 55 -10.97 -1.33 -13.75
N ILE A 56 -10.48 -0.83 -14.89
CA ILE A 56 -9.55 -1.56 -15.76
C ILE A 56 -8.25 -1.90 -14.99
N LEU A 57 -7.72 -0.95 -14.23
CA LEU A 57 -6.53 -1.16 -13.42
C LEU A 57 -6.75 -2.27 -12.38
N VAL A 58 -7.86 -2.21 -11.64
CA VAL A 58 -8.20 -3.22 -10.61
C VAL A 58 -8.36 -4.61 -11.23
N GLU A 59 -9.06 -4.72 -12.37
CA GLU A 59 -9.23 -5.99 -13.08
C GLU A 59 -7.89 -6.61 -13.51
N ARG A 60 -6.86 -5.80 -13.74
CA ARG A 60 -5.54 -6.27 -14.19
C ARG A 60 -4.56 -6.52 -13.03
N PHE A 61 -4.49 -5.62 -12.03
CA PHE A 61 -3.46 -5.74 -10.99
C PHE A 61 -3.87 -6.68 -9.84
N MET A 62 -5.15 -6.73 -9.47
CA MET A 62 -5.60 -7.56 -8.35
C MET A 62 -5.32 -9.05 -8.53
N PRO A 63 -5.52 -9.66 -9.72
CA PRO A 63 -5.12 -11.05 -9.95
C PRO A 63 -3.63 -11.29 -9.69
N GLU A 64 -2.77 -10.38 -10.15
CA GLU A 64 -1.32 -10.47 -9.93
C GLU A 64 -0.95 -10.25 -8.45
N ALA A 65 -1.54 -9.25 -7.80
CA ALA A 65 -1.32 -9.01 -6.37
C ALA A 65 -1.73 -10.24 -5.52
N LEU A 66 -2.88 -10.85 -5.84
CA LEU A 66 -3.34 -12.08 -5.20
C LEU A 66 -2.47 -13.30 -5.54
N ARG A 67 -1.85 -13.34 -6.72
CA ARG A 67 -0.93 -14.40 -7.13
C ARG A 67 0.38 -14.32 -6.36
N VAL A 68 1.03 -13.15 -6.34
CA VAL A 68 2.36 -12.98 -5.75
C VAL A 68 2.34 -12.87 -4.23
N GLY A 69 1.24 -12.38 -3.63
CA GLY A 69 1.09 -12.20 -2.18
C GLY A 69 0.45 -13.40 -1.48
N LYS A 70 0.94 -13.78 -0.30
CA LYS A 70 0.23 -14.71 0.60
C LYS A 70 -1.03 -14.05 1.15
N ARG A 71 -0.96 -12.74 1.39
CA ARG A 71 -2.07 -11.85 1.76
C ARG A 71 -1.95 -10.50 1.08
N VAL A 72 -3.10 -9.83 0.91
CA VAL A 72 -3.14 -8.49 0.30
C VAL A 72 -3.94 -7.56 1.21
N LEU A 73 -3.41 -6.37 1.47
CA LEU A 73 -4.12 -5.24 2.06
C LEU A 73 -4.11 -4.10 1.05
N VAL A 74 -5.29 -3.66 0.64
CA VAL A 74 -5.41 -2.55 -0.31
C VAL A 74 -6.38 -1.50 0.21
N THR A 75 -5.95 -0.24 0.20
CA THR A 75 -6.83 0.91 0.41
C THR A 75 -7.50 1.24 -0.91
N CYS A 76 -8.80 1.45 -0.92
CA CYS A 76 -9.56 1.63 -2.17
C CYS A 76 -10.36 2.94 -2.22
N GLY A 77 -10.30 3.72 -1.16
CA GLY A 77 -11.17 4.89 -1.00
C GLY A 77 -12.64 4.53 -0.79
N ASN A 78 -13.41 5.47 -0.27
CA ASN A 78 -14.83 5.25 -0.03
C ASN A 78 -15.61 5.22 -1.35
N GLY A 79 -16.47 4.22 -1.50
CA GLY A 79 -17.32 4.05 -2.69
C GLY A 79 -16.71 3.21 -3.82
N ASN A 80 -15.45 2.78 -3.72
CA ASN A 80 -14.80 1.96 -4.75
C ASN A 80 -14.74 0.47 -4.42
N GLN A 81 -15.18 0.05 -3.23
CA GLN A 81 -15.08 -1.34 -2.77
C GLN A 81 -15.69 -2.34 -3.76
N HIS A 82 -16.78 -1.94 -4.44
CA HIS A 82 -17.50 -2.77 -5.41
C HIS A 82 -16.72 -3.04 -6.71
N LEU A 83 -15.63 -2.34 -6.97
CA LEU A 83 -14.75 -2.56 -8.12
C LEU A 83 -13.72 -3.66 -7.86
N TYR A 84 -13.50 -4.01 -6.60
CA TYR A 84 -12.52 -5.01 -6.20
C TYR A 84 -13.16 -6.39 -6.04
N PRO A 85 -12.39 -7.48 -6.17
CA PRO A 85 -12.87 -8.81 -5.80
C PRO A 85 -13.40 -8.82 -4.36
N GLU A 86 -14.31 -9.75 -4.06
CA GLU A 86 -14.81 -9.89 -2.69
C GLU A 86 -13.66 -10.17 -1.71
N PRO A 87 -13.45 -9.31 -0.69
CA PRO A 87 -12.37 -9.50 0.27
C PRO A 87 -12.72 -10.56 1.31
N THR A 88 -11.70 -11.18 1.92
CA THR A 88 -11.88 -12.06 3.08
C THR A 88 -12.46 -11.30 4.26
N TRP A 89 -12.03 -10.04 4.44
CA TRP A 89 -12.53 -9.11 5.45
C TRP A 89 -12.28 -7.66 5.03
N THR A 90 -13.03 -6.72 5.64
CA THR A 90 -12.78 -5.29 5.49
C THR A 90 -12.32 -4.73 6.83
N LEU A 91 -11.13 -4.14 6.85
CA LEU A 91 -10.65 -3.35 7.99
C LEU A 91 -11.03 -1.88 7.77
N ALA A 92 -11.05 -1.10 8.85
CA ALA A 92 -11.35 0.32 8.78
C ALA A 92 -10.20 1.17 9.33
N TRP A 93 -9.74 2.14 8.54
CA TRP A 93 -8.98 3.26 9.06
C TRP A 93 -9.93 4.34 9.54
N VAL A 94 -9.98 4.56 10.85
CA VAL A 94 -10.86 5.55 11.48
C VAL A 94 -10.10 6.84 11.71
N ILE A 95 -10.67 7.95 11.21
CA ILE A 95 -10.11 9.30 11.25
C ILE A 95 -11.14 10.18 11.96
N THR A 96 -11.06 10.25 13.29
CA THR A 96 -12.10 10.93 14.10
C THR A 96 -12.17 12.45 13.85
N ALA A 97 -11.06 13.05 13.38
CA ALA A 97 -11.02 14.45 12.95
C ALA A 97 -11.68 14.71 11.58
N GLY A 98 -12.09 13.65 10.87
CA GLY A 98 -12.63 13.71 9.51
C GLY A 98 -11.54 13.71 8.44
N ALA A 99 -11.86 13.11 7.29
CA ALA A 99 -10.99 13.00 6.10
C ALA A 99 -11.67 13.60 4.85
N GLY A 100 -12.30 14.76 5.01
CA GLY A 100 -13.03 15.44 3.95
C GLY A 100 -14.54 15.25 4.01
N GLN A 101 -15.25 15.82 3.03
CA GLN A 101 -16.69 15.78 2.91
C GLN A 101 -17.14 14.76 1.86
N ASN A 102 -18.30 14.19 2.07
CA ASN A 102 -19.00 13.32 1.12
C ASN A 102 -20.49 13.72 1.02
N LYS A 103 -21.28 12.98 0.22
CA LYS A 103 -22.70 13.29 0.00
C LYS A 103 -23.58 13.16 1.25
N TRP A 104 -23.09 12.51 2.32
CA TRP A 104 -23.82 12.27 3.57
C TRP A 104 -23.20 12.98 4.78
N GLY A 105 -22.15 13.81 4.57
CA GLY A 105 -21.48 14.54 5.64
C GLY A 105 -19.97 14.39 5.61
N PHE A 106 -19.35 14.19 6.76
CA PHE A 106 -17.91 14.03 6.85
C PHE A 106 -17.48 12.56 6.73
N THR A 107 -16.43 12.32 5.96
CA THR A 107 -15.76 11.02 5.92
C THR A 107 -14.95 10.85 7.21
N SER A 108 -15.29 9.87 8.03
CA SER A 108 -14.61 9.57 9.29
C SER A 108 -13.89 8.23 9.29
N TRP A 109 -13.90 7.50 8.18
CA TRP A 109 -13.18 6.25 8.00
C TRP A 109 -12.93 5.95 6.53
N GLN A 110 -11.94 5.11 6.28
CA GLN A 110 -11.65 4.58 4.95
C GLN A 110 -11.54 3.05 5.02
N PRO A 111 -12.05 2.32 4.02
CA PRO A 111 -11.96 0.88 3.96
C PRO A 111 -10.56 0.42 3.56
N ILE A 112 -10.15 -0.71 4.15
CA ILE A 112 -8.96 -1.46 3.76
C ILE A 112 -9.44 -2.87 3.47
N LEU A 113 -9.33 -3.30 2.21
CA LEU A 113 -9.74 -4.63 1.80
C LEU A 113 -8.64 -5.63 2.11
N ALA A 114 -8.97 -6.68 2.85
CA ALA A 114 -8.03 -7.70 3.30
C ALA A 114 -8.32 -9.03 2.61
N TYR A 115 -7.30 -9.62 2.01
CA TYR A 115 -7.36 -10.92 1.35
C TYR A 115 -6.35 -11.88 1.96
N GLY A 116 -6.69 -13.17 1.99
CA GLY A 116 -5.87 -14.21 2.60
C GLY A 116 -6.14 -14.37 4.08
N LYS A 117 -5.22 -15.00 4.80
CA LYS A 117 -5.36 -15.28 6.23
C LYS A 117 -4.76 -14.19 7.10
N ASP A 118 -5.37 -13.95 8.26
CA ASP A 118 -4.84 -13.02 9.28
C ASP A 118 -3.50 -13.54 9.83
N PRO A 119 -2.40 -12.76 9.72
CA PRO A 119 -1.08 -13.23 10.13
C PRO A 119 -0.96 -13.44 11.66
N TYR A 120 -1.70 -12.71 12.47
CA TYR A 120 -1.72 -12.90 13.91
C TYR A 120 -2.33 -14.25 14.29
N ARG A 121 -3.44 -14.64 13.62
CA ARG A 121 -4.08 -15.94 13.83
C ARG A 121 -3.20 -17.08 13.31
N GLU A 122 -2.57 -16.91 12.15
CA GLU A 122 -1.65 -17.93 11.59
C GLU A 122 -0.46 -18.20 12.51
N ASN A 123 0.02 -17.18 13.22
CA ASN A 123 1.17 -17.28 14.13
C ASN A 123 0.75 -17.47 15.61
N ASN A 124 -0.51 -17.82 15.89
CA ASN A 124 -1.04 -18.02 17.25
C ASN A 124 -0.88 -16.81 18.19
N MET A 125 -0.88 -15.61 17.63
CA MET A 125 -0.71 -14.34 18.37
C MET A 125 -2.05 -13.71 18.79
N GLY A 126 -3.15 -14.45 18.65
CA GLY A 126 -4.50 -14.01 18.99
C GLY A 126 -5.13 -13.09 17.91
N ALA A 127 -6.38 -12.69 18.17
CA ALA A 127 -7.09 -11.78 17.29
C ALA A 127 -6.69 -10.32 17.53
N ARG A 128 -6.74 -9.52 16.49
CA ARG A 128 -6.54 -8.07 16.55
C ARG A 128 -7.81 -7.34 16.09
N PRO A 129 -8.06 -6.11 16.56
CA PRO A 129 -9.17 -5.31 16.07
C PRO A 129 -9.09 -5.13 14.55
N ASP A 130 -10.26 -5.00 13.94
CA ASP A 130 -10.40 -4.70 12.52
C ASP A 130 -10.47 -3.19 12.23
N ILE A 131 -10.20 -2.37 13.24
CA ILE A 131 -10.08 -0.92 13.14
C ILE A 131 -8.69 -0.44 13.51
N ILE A 132 -8.20 0.59 12.78
CA ILE A 132 -7.01 1.36 13.10
C ILE A 132 -7.44 2.81 13.28
N VAL A 133 -7.23 3.38 14.47
CA VAL A 133 -7.63 4.76 14.78
C VAL A 133 -6.39 5.65 14.74
N LYS A 134 -6.28 6.50 13.72
CA LYS A 134 -5.19 7.46 13.55
C LYS A 134 -5.71 8.77 12.94
N ASN A 135 -5.42 9.87 13.61
CA ASN A 135 -5.77 11.24 13.18
C ASN A 135 -4.56 12.00 12.60
N GLU A 136 -3.61 11.29 12.09
CA GLU A 136 -2.41 11.88 11.52
C GLU A 136 -2.71 12.46 10.13
N THR A 137 -2.17 13.65 9.87
CA THR A 137 -2.14 14.23 8.52
C THR A 137 -0.85 13.80 7.82
N SER A 138 -0.94 13.52 6.53
CA SER A 138 0.25 13.28 5.72
C SER A 138 1.15 14.51 5.72
N LYS A 139 2.47 14.30 5.86
CA LYS A 139 3.44 15.35 5.59
C LYS A 139 3.61 15.47 4.08
N ASP A 140 3.72 16.70 3.61
CA ASP A 140 4.06 16.94 2.21
C ASP A 140 5.53 16.58 2.00
N TYR A 141 5.75 15.47 1.31
CA TYR A 141 7.09 15.03 0.86
C TYR A 141 7.27 15.24 -0.65
N GLY A 142 6.48 16.16 -1.27
CA GLY A 142 6.49 16.36 -2.71
C GLY A 142 5.64 15.34 -3.48
N HIS A 143 4.83 14.54 -2.78
CA HIS A 143 3.81 13.66 -3.36
C HIS A 143 2.44 14.03 -2.75
N PRO A 144 1.49 14.51 -3.54
CA PRO A 144 0.25 15.12 -3.05
C PRO A 144 -0.67 14.15 -2.29
N CYS A 145 -0.51 12.85 -2.50
CA CYS A 145 -1.31 11.80 -1.88
C CYS A 145 -0.51 10.88 -0.94
N SER A 146 0.61 11.35 -0.36
CA SER A 146 1.39 10.55 0.60
C SER A 146 0.52 10.12 1.77
N LYS A 147 0.55 8.83 2.13
CA LYS A 147 -0.15 8.35 3.34
C LYS A 147 0.62 8.73 4.61
N PRO A 148 -0.08 8.98 5.74
CA PRO A 148 0.54 9.23 7.03
C PRO A 148 1.41 8.05 7.45
N ILE A 149 2.65 8.32 7.87
CA ILE A 149 3.64 7.25 8.12
C ILE A 149 3.28 6.37 9.32
N GLU A 150 2.75 6.94 10.41
CA GLU A 150 2.39 6.16 11.59
C GLU A 150 1.18 5.25 11.35
N PHE A 151 0.20 5.73 10.57
CA PHE A 151 -0.89 4.86 10.13
C PHE A 151 -0.35 3.72 9.24
N TRP A 152 0.51 4.07 8.28
CA TRP A 152 1.03 3.09 7.33
C TRP A 152 1.93 2.04 8.01
N LYS A 153 2.70 2.47 9.02
CA LYS A 153 3.46 1.56 9.90
C LYS A 153 2.56 0.56 10.63
N GLU A 154 1.48 1.07 11.24
CA GLU A 154 0.53 0.20 11.94
C GLU A 154 -0.16 -0.77 10.99
N LEU A 155 -0.54 -0.32 9.79
CA LEU A 155 -1.13 -1.18 8.77
C LEU A 155 -0.12 -2.21 8.25
N THR A 156 1.13 -1.83 8.06
CA THR A 156 2.23 -2.74 7.71
C THR A 156 2.39 -3.82 8.79
N ALA A 157 2.45 -3.43 10.07
CA ALA A 157 2.53 -4.35 11.19
C ALA A 157 1.28 -5.22 11.33
N ARG A 158 0.09 -4.72 10.95
CA ARG A 158 -1.16 -5.49 10.94
C ARG A 158 -1.16 -6.59 9.89
N GLY A 159 -0.52 -6.37 8.75
CA GLY A 159 -0.45 -7.33 7.64
C GLY A 159 0.78 -8.25 7.65
N SER A 160 1.82 -7.93 8.46
CA SER A 160 3.07 -8.67 8.53
C SER A 160 3.58 -8.68 9.98
N VAL A 161 3.83 -9.85 10.57
CA VAL A 161 4.14 -9.97 12.01
C VAL A 161 5.57 -10.41 12.30
N LEU A 162 6.25 -11.03 11.32
CA LEU A 162 7.61 -11.52 11.48
C LEU A 162 8.60 -10.52 10.84
N GLU A 163 9.78 -10.36 11.42
CA GLU A 163 10.86 -9.55 10.81
C GLU A 163 11.32 -10.12 9.46
N SER A 164 11.17 -11.43 9.26
CA SER A 164 11.45 -12.11 8.00
C SER A 164 10.39 -11.89 6.91
N ASP A 165 9.22 -11.32 7.25
CA ASP A 165 8.15 -11.07 6.28
C ASP A 165 8.63 -10.11 5.19
N THR A 166 8.29 -10.44 3.96
CA THR A 166 8.61 -9.65 2.76
C THR A 166 7.35 -8.93 2.27
N ILE A 167 7.50 -7.65 1.94
CA ILE A 167 6.38 -6.78 1.57
C ILE A 167 6.54 -6.31 0.12
N LEU A 168 5.46 -6.30 -0.63
CA LEU A 168 5.40 -5.69 -1.97
C LEU A 168 4.41 -4.52 -1.96
N ASP A 169 4.83 -3.39 -2.53
CA ASP A 169 3.93 -2.30 -2.90
C ASP A 169 4.03 -2.03 -4.40
N PRO A 170 3.04 -2.47 -5.20
CA PRO A 170 3.05 -2.25 -6.65
C PRO A 170 2.74 -0.81 -7.09
N PHE A 171 2.32 0.06 -6.18
CA PHE A 171 2.03 1.49 -6.42
C PHE A 171 2.70 2.34 -5.35
N MET A 172 4.03 2.19 -5.19
CA MET A 172 4.72 2.70 -4.01
C MET A 172 4.76 4.23 -3.90
N GLY A 173 4.56 4.96 -4.99
CA GLY A 173 4.66 6.41 -5.03
C GLY A 173 5.96 6.92 -4.38
N SER A 174 5.85 7.79 -3.40
CA SER A 174 7.00 8.31 -2.65
C SER A 174 7.63 7.32 -1.65
N GLY A 175 7.24 6.02 -1.66
CA GLY A 175 7.87 4.95 -0.89
C GLY A 175 7.47 4.86 0.58
N THR A 176 6.27 5.29 0.97
CA THR A 176 5.83 5.25 2.38
C THR A 176 5.81 3.82 2.93
N THR A 177 5.40 2.83 2.11
CA THR A 177 5.44 1.40 2.49
C THR A 177 6.85 0.92 2.77
N LEU A 178 7.82 1.29 1.94
CA LEU A 178 9.22 0.89 2.10
C LEU A 178 9.83 1.53 3.36
N VAL A 179 9.52 2.80 3.62
CA VAL A 179 9.96 3.49 4.84
C VAL A 179 9.35 2.83 6.08
N ALA A 180 8.05 2.51 6.06
CA ALA A 180 7.39 1.80 7.14
C ALA A 180 8.01 0.41 7.39
N ALA A 181 8.25 -0.35 6.32
CA ALA A 181 8.90 -1.66 6.39
C ALA A 181 10.31 -1.56 6.99
N LYS A 182 11.13 -0.59 6.53
CA LYS A 182 12.47 -0.33 7.07
C LYS A 182 12.43 -0.02 8.57
N GLN A 183 11.48 0.81 9.03
CA GLN A 183 11.31 1.13 10.46
C GLN A 183 10.88 -0.08 11.31
N LEU A 184 10.29 -1.07 10.68
CA LEU A 184 9.85 -2.33 11.31
C LEU A 184 10.86 -3.48 11.11
N ASN A 185 12.06 -3.21 10.59
CA ASN A 185 13.09 -4.19 10.25
C ASN A 185 12.59 -5.28 9.28
N ARG A 186 11.80 -4.91 8.26
CA ARG A 186 11.25 -5.82 7.25
C ARG A 186 11.80 -5.51 5.88
N ASN A 187 11.90 -6.53 5.04
CA ASN A 187 12.27 -6.37 3.64
C ASN A 187 11.06 -5.90 2.83
N ALA A 188 11.27 -4.96 1.90
CA ALA A 188 10.20 -4.52 1.02
C ALA A 188 10.68 -4.27 -0.41
N VAL A 189 9.77 -4.51 -1.34
CA VAL A 189 9.90 -4.21 -2.75
C VAL A 189 8.82 -3.20 -3.12
N GLY A 190 9.22 -2.10 -3.76
CA GLY A 190 8.31 -1.11 -4.32
C GLY A 190 8.43 -1.06 -5.83
N ILE A 191 7.31 -0.86 -6.51
CA ILE A 191 7.27 -0.64 -7.95
C ILE A 191 6.63 0.72 -8.18
N GLU A 192 7.23 1.51 -9.07
CA GLU A 192 6.74 2.85 -9.39
C GLU A 192 7.10 3.18 -10.84
N ILE A 193 6.13 3.69 -11.58
CA ILE A 193 6.30 4.03 -12.99
C ILE A 193 7.05 5.35 -13.17
N SER A 194 6.86 6.30 -12.24
CA SER A 194 7.54 7.60 -12.26
C SER A 194 8.95 7.49 -11.69
N GLU A 195 9.95 7.82 -12.50
CA GLU A 195 11.34 7.87 -12.04
C GLU A 195 11.55 8.93 -10.96
N ASP A 196 10.85 10.05 -11.03
CA ASP A 196 10.91 11.12 -10.01
C ASP A 196 10.46 10.60 -8.64
N TYR A 197 9.37 9.83 -8.58
CA TYR A 197 8.92 9.22 -7.34
C TYR A 197 9.85 8.09 -6.89
N CYS A 198 10.45 7.32 -7.79
CA CYS A 198 11.51 6.37 -7.44
C CYS A 198 12.69 7.07 -6.78
N ASN A 199 13.15 8.21 -7.32
CA ASN A 199 14.22 9.00 -6.76
C ASN A 199 13.84 9.60 -5.39
N LEU A 200 12.63 10.10 -5.24
CA LEU A 200 12.11 10.59 -3.97
C LEU A 200 12.08 9.48 -2.91
N ALA A 201 11.58 8.29 -3.25
CA ALA A 201 11.56 7.14 -2.36
C ALA A 201 12.98 6.72 -1.92
N LYS A 202 13.92 6.68 -2.86
CA LYS A 202 15.35 6.44 -2.57
C LYS A 202 15.91 7.46 -1.58
N GLN A 203 15.64 8.76 -1.76
CA GLN A 203 16.10 9.81 -0.85
C GLN A 203 15.52 9.62 0.56
N ARG A 204 14.22 9.29 0.68
CA ARG A 204 13.56 9.00 1.97
C ARG A 204 14.16 7.78 2.66
N LEU A 205 14.48 6.74 1.89
CA LEU A 205 15.14 5.54 2.43
C LEU A 205 16.58 5.80 2.87
N ALA A 206 17.28 6.72 2.23
CA ALA A 206 18.65 7.11 2.61
C ALA A 206 18.69 7.97 3.88
N GLN A 207 17.58 8.63 4.25
CA GLN A 207 17.53 9.38 5.50
C GLN A 207 17.62 8.40 6.68
N ASN A 208 18.70 8.53 7.46
CA ASN A 208 18.81 7.81 8.73
C ASN A 208 17.68 8.30 9.64
N ILE A 209 16.77 7.40 9.97
CA ILE A 209 15.76 7.66 10.98
C ILE A 209 16.53 7.71 12.30
N LEU A 210 16.84 8.91 12.76
CA LEU A 210 17.22 9.11 14.16
C LEU A 210 15.99 8.73 14.98
N LEU A 211 16.05 7.57 15.62
CA LEU A 211 15.10 7.10 16.62
C LEU A 211 15.06 8.06 17.80
#